data_c9939371d7af0b31187c876651a2dce7
#
_entry.id   c9939371d7af0b31187c876651a2dce7
#
_cell.length_a   1.000
_cell.length_b   1.000
_cell.length_c   1.000
_cell.angle_alpha   90.00
_cell.angle_beta   90.00
_cell.angle_gamma   90.00
#
_symmetry.space_group_name_H-M   'P 1'
#
loop_
_entity.id
_entity.type
_entity.pdbx_description
1 polymer ?
#
loop_
_entity_poly.entity_id
_entity_poly.type
_entity_poly.pdbx_seq_one_letter_code
_entity_poly.pdbx_strand_id
1 'polypeptide(L)'
;KKSKENKLFFEYVHFLEKQAKVKKPIIEERQIAYDSNETEKVTELNKRITEIDSAVIKYQIDVSEKNKDTYFGKLINMSIEIKIPEPNTIVEDTNKWKYDYYTNHFWDNVDLSDDRLGKSALFYNQMETYFMKVIVQIPDTINKRIDEFMNKLTPNGFMMKAAVEFLAYAHTKTKIMGMESV
;
A
#
# COMPACT_ATOMS: atom_id res chain seq x y z
N LYS A 1 13.22 -13.16 27.86
CA LYS A 1 12.52 -14.00 26.87
C LYS A 1 12.39 -13.18 25.58
N LYS A 2 13.01 -13.62 24.46
CA LYS A 2 12.75 -12.99 23.15
C LYS A 2 11.29 -13.30 22.77
N SER A 3 10.51 -12.27 22.49
CA SER A 3 9.13 -12.43 22.02
C SER A 3 9.13 -13.22 20.70
N LYS A 4 8.16 -14.10 20.51
CA LYS A 4 7.95 -14.82 19.25
C LYS A 4 7.77 -13.85 18.08
N GLU A 5 7.05 -12.75 18.30
CA GLU A 5 6.86 -11.71 17.29
C GLU A 5 8.17 -10.99 16.93
N ASN A 6 9.05 -10.70 17.91
CA ASN A 6 10.35 -10.09 17.61
C ASN A 6 11.22 -11.00 16.72
N LYS A 7 11.18 -12.32 16.96
CA LYS A 7 11.91 -13.27 16.11
C LYS A 7 11.38 -13.23 14.67
N LEU A 8 10.06 -13.28 14.53
CA LEU A 8 9.38 -13.21 13.25
C LEU A 8 9.69 -11.88 12.51
N PHE A 9 9.71 -10.76 13.25
CA PHE A 9 10.11 -9.46 12.71
C PHE A 9 11.53 -9.48 12.13
N PHE A 10 12.50 -10.01 12.86
CA PHE A 10 13.88 -10.08 12.37
C PHE A 10 14.04 -11.02 11.18
N GLU A 11 13.34 -12.16 11.16
CA GLU A 11 13.32 -13.08 10.02
C GLU A 11 12.74 -12.39 8.76
N TYR A 12 11.66 -11.65 8.92
CA TYR A 12 11.02 -10.90 7.86
C TYR A 12 11.93 -9.79 7.31
N VAL A 13 12.49 -8.95 8.17
CA VAL A 13 13.41 -7.88 7.76
C VAL A 13 14.62 -8.45 7.04
N HIS A 14 15.23 -9.52 7.57
CA HIS A 14 16.37 -10.18 6.94
C HIS A 14 16.04 -10.74 5.54
N PHE A 15 14.85 -11.32 5.39
CA PHE A 15 14.40 -11.76 4.07
C PHE A 15 14.28 -10.58 3.09
N LEU A 16 13.63 -9.47 3.50
CA LEU A 16 13.49 -8.28 2.65
C LEU A 16 14.84 -7.68 2.27
N GLU A 17 15.77 -7.56 3.22
CA GLU A 17 17.12 -7.07 2.96
C GLU A 17 17.88 -7.95 1.96
N LYS A 18 17.72 -9.26 2.06
CA LYS A 18 18.31 -10.20 1.10
C LYS A 18 17.76 -9.99 -0.30
N GLN A 19 16.43 -9.85 -0.45
CA GLN A 19 15.80 -9.59 -1.74
C GLN A 19 16.21 -8.23 -2.31
N ALA A 20 16.26 -7.20 -1.48
CA ALA A 20 16.70 -5.87 -1.89
C ALA A 20 18.15 -5.86 -2.40
N LYS A 21 19.07 -6.58 -1.73
CA LYS A 21 20.48 -6.74 -2.17
C LYS A 21 20.59 -7.42 -3.52
N VAL A 22 19.72 -8.38 -3.82
CA VAL A 22 19.68 -9.06 -5.13
C VAL A 22 19.06 -8.16 -6.20
N LYS A 23 18.00 -7.44 -5.85
CA LYS A 23 17.24 -6.60 -6.79
C LYS A 23 18.01 -5.35 -7.23
N LYS A 24 18.74 -4.71 -6.32
CA LYS A 24 19.42 -3.43 -6.56
C LYS A 24 20.33 -3.45 -7.80
N PRO A 25 21.29 -4.38 -7.96
CA PRO A 25 22.17 -4.41 -9.14
C PRO A 25 21.38 -4.68 -10.44
N ILE A 26 20.28 -5.42 -10.38
CA ILE A 26 19.43 -5.69 -11.55
C ILE A 26 18.73 -4.40 -12.01
N ILE A 27 18.28 -3.56 -11.07
CA ILE A 27 17.70 -2.26 -11.38
C ILE A 27 18.73 -1.33 -12.02
N GLU A 28 19.95 -1.29 -11.48
CA GLU A 28 21.05 -0.49 -12.02
C GLU A 28 21.42 -0.93 -13.44
N GLU A 29 21.56 -2.24 -13.66
CA GLU A 29 21.83 -2.81 -14.98
C GLU A 29 20.68 -2.53 -15.98
N ARG A 30 19.42 -2.64 -15.52
CA ARG A 30 18.25 -2.29 -16.36
C ARG A 30 18.29 -0.82 -16.80
N GLN A 31 18.68 0.10 -15.92
CA GLN A 31 18.79 1.51 -16.28
C GLN A 31 19.84 1.72 -17.35
N ILE A 32 21.02 1.11 -17.22
CA ILE A 32 22.09 1.17 -18.21
C ILE A 32 21.62 0.61 -19.57
N ALA A 33 20.95 -0.54 -19.56
CA ALA A 33 20.40 -1.16 -20.77
C ALA A 33 19.33 -0.28 -21.44
N TYR A 34 18.48 0.39 -20.64
CA TYR A 34 17.47 1.33 -21.12
C TYR A 34 18.12 2.53 -21.83
N ASP A 35 19.12 3.15 -21.18
CA ASP A 35 19.85 4.29 -21.72
C ASP A 35 20.65 3.93 -23.00
N SER A 36 21.02 2.66 -23.13
CA SER A 36 21.71 2.10 -24.32
C SER A 36 20.75 1.58 -25.42
N ASN A 37 19.43 1.71 -25.24
CA ASN A 37 18.38 1.18 -26.12
C ASN A 37 18.43 -0.34 -26.33
N GLU A 38 18.94 -1.11 -25.37
CA GLU A 38 19.02 -2.58 -25.39
C GLU A 38 17.68 -3.20 -24.98
N THR A 39 16.66 -3.13 -25.85
CA THR A 39 15.26 -3.48 -25.53
C THR A 39 15.07 -4.93 -25.03
N GLU A 40 15.78 -5.89 -25.62
CA GLU A 40 15.70 -7.30 -25.21
C GLU A 40 16.22 -7.49 -23.79
N LYS A 41 17.36 -6.87 -23.47
CA LYS A 41 17.97 -6.92 -22.14
C LYS A 41 17.08 -6.24 -21.09
N VAL A 42 16.47 -5.10 -21.41
CA VAL A 42 15.49 -4.43 -20.53
C VAL A 42 14.33 -5.36 -20.23
N THR A 43 13.82 -6.09 -21.24
CA THR A 43 12.71 -7.03 -21.07
C THR A 43 13.11 -8.20 -20.16
N GLU A 44 14.29 -8.77 -20.35
CA GLU A 44 14.81 -9.84 -19.48
C GLU A 44 14.98 -9.39 -18.04
N LEU A 45 15.60 -8.20 -17.82
CA LEU A 45 15.82 -7.65 -16.50
C LEU A 45 14.50 -7.29 -15.77
N ASN A 46 13.50 -6.77 -16.51
CA ASN A 46 12.16 -6.55 -15.97
C ASN A 46 11.52 -7.86 -15.50
N LYS A 47 11.67 -8.96 -16.26
CA LYS A 47 11.17 -10.27 -15.84
C LYS A 47 11.81 -10.72 -14.52
N ARG A 48 13.13 -10.61 -14.40
CA ARG A 48 13.85 -10.96 -13.15
C ARG A 48 13.42 -10.11 -11.97
N ILE A 49 13.19 -8.81 -12.17
CA ILE A 49 12.64 -7.92 -11.14
C ILE A 49 11.25 -8.40 -10.70
N THR A 50 10.38 -8.71 -11.66
CA THR A 50 9.02 -9.20 -11.39
C THR A 50 9.03 -10.54 -10.63
N GLU A 51 9.96 -11.43 -10.91
CA GLU A 51 10.13 -12.70 -10.19
C GLU A 51 10.51 -12.46 -8.72
N ILE A 52 11.43 -11.51 -8.46
CA ILE A 52 11.83 -11.14 -7.10
C ILE A 52 10.65 -10.52 -6.35
N ASP A 53 9.92 -9.59 -6.97
CA ASP A 53 8.76 -8.93 -6.36
C ASP A 53 7.65 -9.95 -6.06
N SER A 54 7.41 -10.88 -6.96
CA SER A 54 6.46 -11.97 -6.76
C SER A 54 6.85 -12.88 -5.58
N ALA A 55 8.15 -13.16 -5.42
CA ALA A 55 8.65 -13.93 -4.29
C ALA A 55 8.48 -13.17 -2.96
N VAL A 56 8.68 -11.84 -2.95
CA VAL A 56 8.44 -10.99 -1.78
C VAL A 56 6.96 -11.00 -1.41
N ILE A 57 6.06 -10.76 -2.35
CA ILE A 57 4.62 -10.74 -2.12
C ILE A 57 4.14 -12.11 -1.59
N LYS A 58 4.61 -13.20 -2.21
CA LYS A 58 4.27 -14.55 -1.75
C LYS A 58 4.70 -14.80 -0.30
N TYR A 59 5.91 -14.36 0.06
CA TYR A 59 6.42 -14.47 1.43
C TYR A 59 5.59 -13.62 2.40
N GLN A 60 5.22 -12.40 2.02
CA GLN A 60 4.36 -11.53 2.82
C GLN A 60 3.00 -12.17 3.09
N ILE A 61 2.35 -12.71 2.06
CA ILE A 61 1.07 -13.43 2.20
C ILE A 61 1.22 -14.62 3.15
N ASP A 62 2.24 -15.43 2.96
CA ASP A 62 2.51 -16.64 3.76
C ASP A 62 2.72 -16.31 5.26
N VAL A 63 3.49 -15.25 5.54
CA VAL A 63 3.75 -14.80 6.91
C VAL A 63 2.51 -14.15 7.53
N SER A 64 1.79 -13.32 6.80
CA SER A 64 0.57 -12.67 7.30
C SER A 64 -0.53 -13.69 7.61
N GLU A 65 -0.79 -14.65 6.73
CA GLU A 65 -1.79 -15.70 6.93
C GLU A 65 -1.48 -16.59 8.14
N LYS A 66 -0.21 -17.05 8.27
CA LYS A 66 0.23 -17.86 9.41
C LYS A 66 0.17 -17.13 10.75
N ASN A 67 0.13 -15.81 10.74
CA ASN A 67 0.17 -14.96 11.93
C ASN A 67 -0.98 -13.93 11.96
N LYS A 68 -2.09 -14.20 11.27
CA LYS A 68 -3.22 -13.27 11.06
C LYS A 68 -3.80 -12.67 12.35
N ASP A 69 -3.72 -13.39 13.47
CA ASP A 69 -4.25 -12.95 14.76
C ASP A 69 -3.25 -12.12 15.58
N THR A 70 -2.01 -12.00 15.10
CA THR A 70 -0.95 -11.21 15.75
C THR A 70 -0.91 -9.79 15.18
N TYR A 71 -0.43 -8.83 15.98
CA TYR A 71 -0.21 -7.47 15.51
C TYR A 71 0.74 -7.43 14.31
N PHE A 72 1.83 -8.19 14.38
CA PHE A 72 2.83 -8.20 13.31
C PHE A 72 2.30 -8.82 12.01
N GLY A 73 1.51 -9.89 12.08
CA GLY A 73 0.87 -10.50 10.92
C GLY A 73 -0.08 -9.52 10.21
N LYS A 74 -0.90 -8.79 10.97
CA LYS A 74 -1.78 -7.74 10.44
C LYS A 74 -0.99 -6.57 9.85
N LEU A 75 0.14 -6.19 10.46
CA LEU A 75 1.01 -5.15 9.94
C LEU A 75 1.64 -5.55 8.59
N ILE A 76 2.08 -6.80 8.45
CA ILE A 76 2.57 -7.32 7.16
C ILE A 76 1.44 -7.32 6.13
N ASN A 77 0.24 -7.82 6.49
CA ASN A 77 -0.91 -7.81 5.57
C ASN A 77 -1.20 -6.42 5.03
N MET A 78 -1.20 -5.41 5.91
CA MET A 78 -1.39 -4.00 5.52
C MET A 78 -0.29 -3.50 4.57
N SER A 79 0.90 -4.10 4.55
CA SER A 79 1.99 -3.72 3.65
C SER A 79 1.91 -4.37 2.25
N ILE A 80 0.99 -5.32 2.05
CA ILE A 80 0.82 -6.01 0.78
C ILE A 80 0.07 -5.10 -0.19
N GLU A 81 0.68 -4.84 -1.33
CA GLU A 81 0.08 -4.01 -2.38
C GLU A 81 -1.15 -4.70 -3.01
N ILE A 82 -2.19 -3.90 -3.28
CA ILE A 82 -3.39 -4.38 -3.96
C ILE A 82 -3.08 -4.70 -5.41
N LYS A 83 -3.25 -5.97 -5.77
CA LYS A 83 -3.08 -6.40 -7.16
C LYS A 83 -4.36 -6.15 -7.94
N ILE A 84 -4.27 -5.33 -8.98
CA ILE A 84 -5.37 -5.08 -9.91
C ILE A 84 -5.46 -6.27 -10.87
N PRO A 85 -6.56 -7.04 -10.90
CA PRO A 85 -6.74 -8.13 -11.86
C PRO A 85 -6.97 -7.58 -13.27
N GLU A 86 -6.93 -8.45 -14.27
CA GLU A 86 -7.48 -8.10 -15.57
C GLU A 86 -9.02 -8.09 -15.52
N PRO A 87 -9.67 -7.17 -16.22
CA PRO A 87 -11.13 -7.12 -16.23
C PRO A 87 -11.72 -8.37 -16.88
N ASN A 88 -12.74 -8.95 -16.25
CA ASN A 88 -13.43 -10.17 -16.75
C ASN A 88 -14.30 -9.91 -17.99
N THR A 89 -14.52 -8.67 -18.35
CA THR A 89 -15.33 -8.23 -19.49
C THR A 89 -14.61 -7.11 -20.23
N ILE A 90 -15.02 -6.86 -21.48
CA ILE A 90 -14.53 -5.69 -22.24
C ILE A 90 -15.01 -4.42 -21.52
N VAL A 91 -14.07 -3.56 -21.15
CA VAL A 91 -14.33 -2.26 -20.55
C VAL A 91 -13.98 -1.15 -21.53
N GLU A 92 -14.80 -0.11 -21.59
CA GLU A 92 -14.60 1.02 -22.51
C GLU A 92 -13.36 1.83 -22.13
N ASP A 93 -13.13 2.05 -20.82
CA ASP A 93 -11.97 2.77 -20.29
C ASP A 93 -11.26 1.91 -19.25
N THR A 94 -10.19 1.25 -19.70
CA THR A 94 -9.35 0.40 -18.84
C THR A 94 -8.66 1.19 -17.73
N ASN A 95 -8.29 2.46 -17.95
CA ASN A 95 -7.62 3.26 -16.94
C ASN A 95 -8.60 3.65 -15.83
N LYS A 96 -9.81 4.06 -16.23
CA LYS A 96 -10.89 4.35 -15.27
C LYS A 96 -11.23 3.11 -14.46
N TRP A 97 -11.38 1.95 -15.10
CA TRP A 97 -11.65 0.69 -14.42
C TRP A 97 -10.56 0.33 -13.40
N LYS A 98 -9.28 0.44 -13.78
CA LYS A 98 -8.14 0.18 -12.87
C LYS A 98 -8.14 1.14 -11.69
N TYR A 99 -8.41 2.42 -11.92
CA TYR A 99 -8.53 3.43 -10.88
C TYR A 99 -9.67 3.11 -9.91
N ASP A 100 -10.86 2.83 -10.45
CA ASP A 100 -12.04 2.49 -9.64
C ASP A 100 -11.81 1.21 -8.83
N TYR A 101 -11.21 0.18 -9.44
CA TYR A 101 -10.84 -1.04 -8.73
C TYR A 101 -9.87 -0.73 -7.58
N TYR A 102 -8.76 -0.07 -7.87
CA TYR A 102 -7.72 0.22 -6.88
C TYR A 102 -8.26 1.05 -5.71
N THR A 103 -9.01 2.10 -5.99
CA THR A 103 -9.56 2.97 -4.94
C THR A 103 -10.60 2.29 -4.07
N ASN A 104 -11.40 1.37 -4.63
CA ASN A 104 -12.40 0.63 -3.87
C ASN A 104 -11.79 -0.48 -3.01
N HIS A 105 -10.67 -1.05 -3.43
CA HIS A 105 -9.99 -2.17 -2.76
C HIS A 105 -8.77 -1.76 -1.93
N PHE A 106 -8.41 -0.48 -1.91
CA PHE A 106 -7.18 0.01 -1.26
C PHE A 106 -7.04 -0.44 0.20
N TRP A 107 -8.13 -0.52 0.92
CA TRP A 107 -8.19 -0.85 2.34
C TRP A 107 -8.41 -2.34 2.64
N ASP A 108 -8.52 -3.19 1.62
CA ASP A 108 -8.88 -4.61 1.82
C ASP A 108 -7.83 -5.39 2.64
N ASN A 109 -6.57 -5.01 2.54
CA ASN A 109 -5.48 -5.61 3.31
C ASN A 109 -5.29 -5.00 4.70
N VAL A 110 -6.13 -4.03 5.12
CA VAL A 110 -6.03 -3.34 6.40
C VAL A 110 -7.15 -3.80 7.33
N ASP A 111 -6.82 -4.37 8.48
CA ASP A 111 -7.81 -4.64 9.52
C ASP A 111 -8.19 -3.34 10.24
N LEU A 112 -9.17 -2.63 9.68
CA LEU A 112 -9.65 -1.35 10.19
C LEU A 112 -10.38 -1.46 11.56
N SER A 113 -10.58 -2.67 12.07
CA SER A 113 -11.13 -2.91 13.41
C SER A 113 -10.05 -3.00 14.51
N ASP A 114 -8.78 -3.15 14.13
CA ASP A 114 -7.67 -3.27 15.07
C ASP A 114 -6.97 -1.93 15.32
N ASP A 115 -7.41 -1.20 16.31
CA ASP A 115 -6.89 0.11 16.71
C ASP A 115 -5.36 0.18 16.93
N ARG A 116 -4.71 -0.97 17.15
CA ARG A 116 -3.25 -1.02 17.30
C ARG A 116 -2.53 -0.61 16.01
N LEU A 117 -3.10 -0.94 14.84
CA LEU A 117 -2.54 -0.59 13.54
C LEU A 117 -2.51 0.93 13.33
N GLY A 118 -3.47 1.66 13.87
CA GLY A 118 -3.52 3.13 13.81
C GLY A 118 -2.31 3.82 14.47
N LYS A 119 -1.55 3.10 15.31
CA LYS A 119 -0.32 3.62 15.94
C LYS A 119 0.93 3.40 15.09
N SER A 120 0.81 2.72 13.96
CA SER A 120 1.95 2.43 13.08
C SER A 120 2.18 3.55 12.08
N ALA A 121 3.45 3.84 11.79
CA ALA A 121 3.80 4.75 10.70
C ALA A 121 3.25 4.27 9.34
N LEU A 122 3.07 2.95 9.18
CA LEU A 122 2.54 2.38 7.95
C LEU A 122 1.08 2.82 7.72
N PHE A 123 0.24 2.87 8.76
CA PHE A 123 -1.13 3.35 8.63
C PHE A 123 -1.19 4.83 8.17
N TYR A 124 -0.33 5.68 8.73
CA TYR A 124 -0.22 7.08 8.30
C TYR A 124 0.24 7.20 6.85
N ASN A 125 1.22 6.39 6.43
CA ASN A 125 1.67 6.34 5.05
C ASN A 125 0.57 5.86 4.09
N GLN A 126 -0.26 4.91 4.51
CA GLN A 126 -1.42 4.47 3.72
C GLN A 126 -2.45 5.59 3.57
N MET A 127 -2.78 6.32 4.64
CA MET A 127 -3.67 7.48 4.57
C MET A 127 -3.11 8.56 3.64
N GLU A 128 -1.84 8.91 3.78
CA GLU A 128 -1.18 9.88 2.90
C GLU A 128 -1.25 9.43 1.43
N THR A 129 -0.93 8.17 1.19
CA THR A 129 -0.97 7.62 -0.17
C THR A 129 -2.38 7.67 -0.73
N TYR A 130 -3.37 7.20 0.01
CA TYR A 130 -4.74 7.16 -0.46
C TYR A 130 -5.32 8.55 -0.70
N PHE A 131 -5.38 9.39 0.34
CA PHE A 131 -6.08 10.66 0.29
C PHE A 131 -5.33 11.77 -0.44
N MET A 132 -3.98 11.74 -0.45
CA MET A 132 -3.19 12.83 -1.02
C MET A 132 -2.58 12.50 -2.39
N LYS A 133 -2.48 11.22 -2.76
CA LYS A 133 -1.79 10.81 -4.01
C LYS A 133 -2.67 10.00 -4.96
N VAL A 134 -3.59 9.17 -4.43
CA VAL A 134 -4.42 8.26 -5.22
C VAL A 134 -5.75 8.89 -5.59
N ILE A 135 -6.46 9.44 -4.62
CA ILE A 135 -7.78 10.05 -4.85
C ILE A 135 -7.64 11.34 -5.64
N VAL A 136 -8.51 11.50 -6.67
CA VAL A 136 -8.60 12.74 -7.44
C VAL A 136 -8.91 13.90 -6.49
N GLN A 137 -8.09 14.96 -6.57
CA GLN A 137 -8.13 16.09 -5.65
C GLN A 137 -9.28 17.07 -6.00
N ILE A 138 -10.52 16.59 -5.87
CA ILE A 138 -11.77 17.34 -6.02
C ILE A 138 -12.53 17.22 -4.70
N PRO A 139 -12.98 18.31 -4.06
CA PRO A 139 -13.61 18.31 -2.73
C PRO A 139 -14.72 17.26 -2.58
N ASP A 140 -15.69 17.23 -3.48
CA ASP A 140 -16.81 16.27 -3.42
C ASP A 140 -16.33 14.80 -3.47
N THR A 141 -15.30 14.52 -4.29
CA THR A 141 -14.74 13.17 -4.39
C THR A 141 -14.03 12.80 -3.11
N ILE A 142 -13.25 13.70 -2.54
CA ILE A 142 -12.49 13.44 -1.30
C ILE A 142 -13.45 13.28 -0.14
N ASN A 143 -14.44 14.17 0.04
CA ASN A 143 -15.44 14.07 1.10
C ASN A 143 -16.15 12.72 1.07
N LYS A 144 -16.61 12.31 -0.12
CA LYS A 144 -17.22 10.98 -0.29
C LYS A 144 -16.30 9.86 0.14
N ARG A 145 -15.02 9.91 -0.24
CA ARG A 145 -14.05 8.87 0.12
C ARG A 145 -13.66 8.90 1.61
N ILE A 146 -13.65 10.07 2.23
CA ILE A 146 -13.49 10.21 3.67
C ILE A 146 -14.67 9.56 4.39
N ASP A 147 -15.90 9.85 4.00
CA ASP A 147 -17.09 9.26 4.61
C ASP A 147 -17.09 7.73 4.48
N GLU A 148 -16.79 7.20 3.29
CA GLU A 148 -16.69 5.76 3.05
C GLU A 148 -15.62 5.10 3.93
N PHE A 149 -14.49 5.76 4.14
CA PHE A 149 -13.41 5.28 4.98
C PHE A 149 -13.76 5.35 6.48
N MET A 150 -14.26 6.51 6.94
CA MET A 150 -14.62 6.72 8.34
C MET A 150 -15.72 5.75 8.80
N ASN A 151 -16.66 5.40 7.93
CA ASN A 151 -17.71 4.42 8.21
C ASN A 151 -17.18 2.97 8.40
N LYS A 152 -15.95 2.69 7.96
CA LYS A 152 -15.30 1.38 8.18
C LYS A 152 -14.55 1.30 9.51
N LEU A 153 -14.29 2.44 10.17
CA LEU A 153 -13.52 2.51 11.40
C LEU A 153 -14.40 2.25 12.64
N THR A 154 -13.78 1.72 13.70
CA THR A 154 -14.46 1.57 14.99
C THR A 154 -14.78 2.95 15.57
N PRO A 155 -16.06 3.25 15.86
CA PRO A 155 -16.45 4.53 16.43
C PRO A 155 -15.70 4.85 17.74
N ASN A 156 -15.19 6.07 17.87
CA ASN A 156 -14.39 6.54 19.00
C ASN A 156 -13.08 5.77 19.25
N GLY A 157 -12.70 4.87 18.34
CA GLY A 157 -11.43 4.14 18.39
C GLY A 157 -10.22 5.05 18.18
N PHE A 158 -9.04 4.53 18.49
CA PHE A 158 -7.78 5.26 18.26
C PHE A 158 -7.55 5.55 16.77
N MET A 159 -7.82 4.55 15.91
CA MET A 159 -7.64 4.69 14.47
C MET A 159 -8.52 5.79 13.88
N MET A 160 -9.78 5.90 14.33
CA MET A 160 -10.68 6.98 13.93
C MET A 160 -10.12 8.35 14.33
N LYS A 161 -9.65 8.50 15.56
CA LYS A 161 -9.04 9.77 16.03
C LYS A 161 -7.82 10.15 15.22
N ALA A 162 -6.92 9.17 14.98
CA ALA A 162 -5.73 9.37 14.15
C ALA A 162 -6.09 9.78 12.72
N ALA A 163 -7.14 9.19 12.15
CA ALA A 163 -7.63 9.54 10.81
C ALA A 163 -8.17 10.98 10.76
N VAL A 164 -8.99 11.37 11.74
CA VAL A 164 -9.52 12.75 11.83
C VAL A 164 -8.38 13.76 11.95
N GLU A 165 -7.43 13.53 12.86
CA GLU A 165 -6.29 14.42 13.06
C GLU A 165 -5.43 14.55 11.79
N PHE A 166 -5.15 13.42 11.12
CA PHE A 166 -4.40 13.42 9.87
C PHE A 166 -5.13 14.18 8.76
N LEU A 167 -6.40 13.87 8.52
CA LEU A 167 -7.18 14.47 7.44
C LEU A 167 -7.38 15.97 7.67
N ALA A 168 -7.73 16.39 8.88
CA ALA A 168 -7.84 17.80 9.23
C ALA A 168 -6.53 18.55 9.00
N TYR A 169 -5.39 17.99 9.43
CA TYR A 169 -4.09 18.60 9.21
C TYR A 169 -3.71 18.66 7.73
N ALA A 170 -3.89 17.57 6.98
CA ALA A 170 -3.53 17.47 5.59
C ALA A 170 -4.31 18.49 4.73
N HIS A 171 -5.63 18.61 4.94
CA HIS A 171 -6.47 19.49 4.14
C HIS A 171 -6.35 20.96 4.53
N THR A 172 -6.04 21.31 5.79
CA THR A 172 -5.71 22.69 6.17
C THR A 172 -4.39 23.20 5.57
N LYS A 173 -3.49 22.31 5.14
CA LYS A 173 -2.19 22.66 4.53
C LYS A 173 -2.23 22.72 3.01
N THR A 174 -3.28 22.21 2.39
CA THR A 174 -3.40 22.24 0.93
C THR A 174 -3.60 23.67 0.41
N LYS A 175 -3.03 23.97 -0.77
CA LYS A 175 -3.26 25.23 -1.50
C LYS A 175 -4.26 25.08 -2.63
N ILE A 176 -4.94 23.94 -2.70
CA ILE A 176 -5.94 23.68 -3.74
C ILE A 176 -7.22 24.39 -3.33
N MET A 177 -7.75 25.23 -4.25
CA MET A 177 -8.98 26.00 -4.03
C MET A 177 -10.16 25.06 -3.72
N GLY A 178 -10.92 25.39 -2.68
CA GLY A 178 -12.09 24.63 -2.24
C GLY A 178 -11.77 23.46 -1.30
N MET A 179 -10.50 23.15 -1.05
CA MET A 179 -10.12 22.07 -0.13
C MET A 179 -10.24 22.46 1.34
N GLU A 180 -10.43 23.73 1.65
CA GLU A 180 -10.77 24.22 2.99
C GLU A 180 -12.17 23.76 3.47
N SER A 181 -13.00 23.26 2.55
CA SER A 181 -14.32 22.69 2.85
C SER A 181 -14.32 21.18 3.07
N VAL A 182 -13.16 20.52 2.91
CA VAL A 182 -12.94 19.11 3.21
C VAL A 182 -12.57 18.91 4.68
#